data_f7dd990d860f5602e29c49816abbd8d1
#
_entry.id   f7dd990d860f5602e29c49816abbd8d1
#
_cell.length_a   1.000
_cell.length_b   1.000
_cell.length_c   1.000
_cell.angle_alpha   90.00
_cell.angle_beta   90.00
_cell.angle_gamma   90.00
#
_symmetry.space_group_name_H-M   'P 1'
#
loop_
_entity.id
_entity.type
_entity.pdbx_description
1 polymer ?
#
loop_
_entity_poly.entity_id
_entity_poly.type
_entity_poly.pdbx_seq_one_letter_code
_entity_poly.pdbx_strand_id
1 'polypeptide(L)'
;MRLIIVRHAIAFERNAKRWPDDGARPLTKRGARKFRDVAARLVKLEPEVALCFASPPKRAWRTAVLLAKAGWPKPQALPELEPGVTPEAATRALAMLKTKGPVVIVGHEPMLSELTAWLLGTPRPAFEYKKGGAAVLEFPAAPASAEGRLQWLATPRLLRKAR
;
A
#
# COMPACT_ATOMS: atom_id res chain seq x y z
N MET A 1 10.98 -11.93 5.08
CA MET A 1 10.33 -10.63 5.41
C MET A 1 8.89 -10.64 4.91
N ARG A 2 7.95 -10.01 5.65
CA ARG A 2 6.54 -9.92 5.28
C ARG A 2 6.21 -8.50 4.83
N LEU A 3 5.67 -8.33 3.62
CA LEU A 3 5.35 -7.03 3.01
C LEU A 3 3.83 -6.94 2.78
N ILE A 4 3.21 -5.96 3.41
CA ILE A 4 1.80 -5.64 3.22
C ILE A 4 1.72 -4.47 2.23
N ILE A 5 1.03 -4.66 1.12
CA ILE A 5 0.85 -3.66 0.06
C ILE A 5 -0.57 -3.15 0.11
N VAL A 6 -0.76 -1.85 0.26
CA VAL A 6 -2.08 -1.21 0.38
C VAL A 6 -2.24 -0.11 -0.66
N ARG A 7 -3.26 -0.18 -1.50
CA ARG A 7 -3.62 0.95 -2.37
C ARG A 7 -4.36 2.01 -1.55
N HIS A 8 -4.05 3.28 -1.79
CA HIS A 8 -4.76 4.39 -1.12
C HIS A 8 -6.28 4.25 -1.22
N ALA A 9 -6.99 4.76 -0.21
CA ALA A 9 -8.44 4.78 -0.13
C ALA A 9 -9.08 5.66 -1.21
N ILE A 10 -10.42 5.70 -1.28
CA ILE A 10 -11.15 6.46 -2.29
C ILE A 10 -10.87 7.96 -2.10
N ALA A 11 -10.23 8.55 -3.11
CA ALA A 11 -9.98 9.97 -3.24
C ALA A 11 -11.02 10.64 -4.17
N PHE A 12 -11.06 11.96 -4.19
CA PHE A 12 -11.83 12.70 -5.20
C PHE A 12 -11.39 12.29 -6.61
N GLU A 13 -12.24 12.52 -7.61
CA GLU A 13 -11.89 12.29 -9.00
C GLU A 13 -10.79 13.27 -9.45
N ARG A 14 -9.95 12.82 -10.39
CA ARG A 14 -8.90 13.65 -10.97
C ARG A 14 -9.53 14.87 -11.66
N ASN A 15 -9.07 16.05 -11.28
CA ASN A 15 -9.56 17.30 -11.83
C ASN A 15 -8.44 18.35 -11.77
N ALA A 16 -7.81 18.63 -12.90
CA ALA A 16 -6.68 19.55 -12.98
C ALA A 16 -7.04 21.00 -12.62
N LYS A 17 -8.30 21.42 -12.81
CA LYS A 17 -8.75 22.76 -12.38
C LYS A 17 -8.84 22.87 -10.87
N ARG A 18 -9.31 21.83 -10.20
CA ARG A 18 -9.47 21.80 -8.74
C ARG A 18 -8.19 21.45 -8.01
N TRP A 19 -7.39 20.57 -8.58
CA TRP A 19 -6.09 20.17 -8.07
C TRP A 19 -5.06 20.21 -9.19
N PRO A 20 -4.47 21.39 -9.48
CA PRO A 20 -3.40 21.51 -10.48
C PRO A 20 -2.23 20.58 -10.16
N ASP A 21 -1.89 20.44 -8.87
CA ASP A 21 -1.04 19.37 -8.36
C ASP A 21 -1.91 18.17 -7.93
N ASP A 22 -1.86 17.07 -8.71
CA ASP A 22 -2.57 15.83 -8.38
C ASP A 22 -2.11 15.21 -7.05
N GLY A 23 -0.90 15.51 -6.62
CA GLY A 23 -0.36 15.08 -5.31
C GLY A 23 -1.16 15.65 -4.12
N ALA A 24 -1.71 16.86 -4.29
CA ALA A 24 -2.53 17.53 -3.28
C ALA A 24 -3.97 16.99 -3.17
N ARG A 25 -4.41 16.13 -4.09
CA ARG A 25 -5.78 15.58 -4.15
C ARG A 25 -6.09 14.69 -2.93
N PRO A 26 -7.11 15.04 -2.11
CA PRO A 26 -7.39 14.35 -0.84
C PRO A 26 -8.31 13.14 -1.01
N LEU A 27 -8.44 12.37 0.06
CA LEU A 27 -9.51 11.38 0.21
C LEU A 27 -10.88 12.07 0.29
N THR A 28 -11.92 11.39 -0.22
CA THR A 28 -13.30 11.79 0.07
C THR A 28 -13.66 11.45 1.52
N LYS A 29 -14.61 12.18 2.12
CA LYS A 29 -15.13 11.86 3.47
C LYS A 29 -15.66 10.42 3.53
N ARG A 30 -16.40 9.98 2.49
CA ARG A 30 -16.93 8.62 2.35
C ARG A 30 -15.79 7.58 2.23
N GLY A 31 -14.75 7.90 1.43
CA GLY A 31 -13.59 7.03 1.26
C GLY A 31 -12.84 6.81 2.56
N ALA A 32 -12.55 7.89 3.29
CA ALA A 32 -11.90 7.83 4.59
C ALA A 32 -12.72 7.03 5.61
N ARG A 33 -14.05 7.23 5.65
CA ARG A 33 -14.94 6.47 6.54
C ARG A 33 -14.89 4.97 6.25
N LYS A 34 -15.09 4.58 4.98
CA LYS A 34 -15.05 3.17 4.58
C LYS A 34 -13.69 2.53 4.83
N PHE A 35 -12.62 3.30 4.70
CA PHE A 35 -11.28 2.76 4.92
C PHE A 35 -10.95 2.53 6.40
N ARG A 36 -11.59 3.22 7.35
CA ARG A 36 -11.42 2.91 8.79
C ARG A 36 -11.79 1.47 9.12
N ASP A 37 -12.87 0.95 8.51
CA ASP A 37 -13.27 -0.45 8.70
C ASP A 37 -12.24 -1.42 8.12
N VAL A 38 -11.70 -1.08 6.92
CA VAL A 38 -10.59 -1.82 6.30
C VAL A 38 -9.35 -1.80 7.19
N ALA A 39 -8.97 -0.62 7.70
CA ALA A 39 -7.79 -0.44 8.55
C ALA A 39 -7.91 -1.26 9.84
N ALA A 40 -9.05 -1.20 10.51
CA ALA A 40 -9.30 -2.00 11.71
C ALA A 40 -9.19 -3.51 11.44
N ARG A 41 -9.64 -3.95 10.25
CA ARG A 41 -9.51 -5.36 9.86
C ARG A 41 -8.08 -5.75 9.53
N LEU A 42 -7.35 -4.90 8.81
CA LEU A 42 -5.94 -5.14 8.46
C LEU A 42 -5.08 -5.26 9.71
N VAL A 43 -5.26 -4.39 10.70
CA VAL A 43 -4.55 -4.44 11.98
C VAL A 43 -4.81 -5.75 12.73
N LYS A 44 -6.03 -6.30 12.67
CA LYS A 44 -6.36 -7.60 13.27
C LYS A 44 -5.72 -8.77 12.52
N LEU A 45 -5.60 -8.69 11.19
CA LEU A 45 -5.02 -9.75 10.35
C LEU A 45 -3.48 -9.75 10.44
N GLU A 46 -2.88 -8.58 10.57
CA GLU A 46 -1.43 -8.37 10.57
C GLU A 46 -1.05 -7.47 11.78
N PRO A 47 -1.13 -7.98 13.01
CA PRO A 47 -0.96 -7.16 14.22
C PRO A 47 0.47 -6.67 14.46
N GLU A 48 1.47 -7.38 13.92
CA GLU A 48 2.89 -7.18 14.24
C GLU A 48 3.64 -6.28 13.25
N VAL A 49 2.94 -5.39 12.52
CA VAL A 49 3.59 -4.47 11.59
C VAL A 49 4.61 -3.59 12.34
N ALA A 50 5.87 -3.67 11.90
CA ALA A 50 6.98 -2.94 12.53
C ALA A 50 7.18 -1.53 11.92
N LEU A 51 7.00 -1.39 10.61
CA LEU A 51 7.19 -0.13 9.89
C LEU A 51 6.04 0.12 8.92
N CYS A 52 5.68 1.41 8.79
CA CYS A 52 4.67 1.87 7.84
C CYS A 52 5.28 2.94 6.94
N PHE A 53 5.25 2.73 5.63
CA PHE A 53 5.70 3.70 4.64
C PHE A 53 4.55 4.11 3.72
N ALA A 54 4.56 5.35 3.29
CA ALA A 54 3.58 5.88 2.37
C ALA A 54 4.22 6.74 1.29
N SER A 55 3.68 6.64 0.09
CA SER A 55 3.91 7.61 -0.97
C SER A 55 3.51 9.01 -0.49
N PRO A 56 4.30 10.07 -0.76
CA PRO A 56 4.05 11.45 -0.34
C PRO A 56 2.69 12.04 -0.74
N PRO A 57 2.10 11.79 -1.92
CA PRO A 57 0.80 12.30 -2.31
C PRO A 57 -0.27 12.14 -1.23
N LYS A 58 -1.01 13.21 -0.98
CA LYS A 58 -1.94 13.39 0.16
C LYS A 58 -2.92 12.23 0.39
N ARG A 59 -3.41 11.60 -0.68
CA ARG A 59 -4.33 10.46 -0.61
C ARG A 59 -3.68 9.20 -0.03
N ALA A 60 -2.43 8.90 -0.39
CA ALA A 60 -1.69 7.76 0.16
C ALA A 60 -1.26 8.05 1.60
N TRP A 61 -0.68 9.20 1.84
CA TRP A 61 -0.32 9.65 3.18
C TRP A 61 -1.49 9.58 4.17
N ARG A 62 -2.66 10.14 3.77
CA ARG A 62 -3.85 10.10 4.63
C ARG A 62 -4.37 8.70 4.88
N THR A 63 -4.23 7.79 3.90
CA THR A 63 -4.57 6.36 4.07
C THR A 63 -3.67 5.72 5.12
N ALA A 64 -2.36 5.94 5.06
CA ALA A 64 -1.41 5.43 6.05
C ALA A 64 -1.66 6.02 7.46
N VAL A 65 -2.03 7.30 7.55
CA VAL A 65 -2.45 7.90 8.84
C VAL A 65 -3.70 7.20 9.42
N LEU A 66 -4.63 6.74 8.57
CA LEU A 66 -5.79 5.97 9.04
C LEU A 66 -5.39 4.58 9.54
N LEU A 67 -4.40 3.93 8.92
CA LEU A 67 -3.82 2.67 9.41
C LEU A 67 -3.14 2.87 10.78
N ALA A 68 -2.36 3.95 10.94
CA ALA A 68 -1.73 4.27 12.22
C ALA A 68 -2.76 4.53 13.33
N LYS A 69 -3.87 5.21 13.00
CA LYS A 69 -4.99 5.40 13.96
C LYS A 69 -5.71 4.11 14.34
N ALA A 70 -5.63 3.08 13.51
CA ALA A 70 -6.18 1.76 13.79
C ALA A 70 -5.25 0.87 14.61
N GLY A 71 -3.97 1.25 14.79
CA GLY A 71 -3.02 0.52 15.64
C GLY A 71 -1.65 0.21 15.01
N TRP A 72 -1.44 0.48 13.72
CA TRP A 72 -0.13 0.31 13.09
C TRP A 72 0.82 1.48 13.39
N PRO A 73 2.14 1.35 13.11
CA PRO A 73 3.10 2.43 13.32
C PRO A 73 2.76 3.70 12.55
N LYS A 74 3.25 4.84 13.04
CA LYS A 74 3.15 6.13 12.33
C LYS A 74 3.84 6.03 10.96
N PRO A 75 3.22 6.57 9.87
CA PRO A 75 3.81 6.48 8.56
C PRO A 75 5.05 7.35 8.40
N GLN A 76 6.00 6.84 7.62
CA GLN A 76 7.16 7.54 7.12
C GLN A 76 7.00 7.73 5.61
N ALA A 77 7.47 8.85 5.08
CA ALA A 77 7.43 9.08 3.64
C ALA A 77 8.48 8.20 2.94
N LEU A 78 8.08 7.59 1.82
CA LEU A 78 8.98 6.85 0.94
C LEU A 78 8.71 7.31 -0.50
N PRO A 79 9.51 8.25 -1.04
CA PRO A 79 9.34 8.79 -2.39
C PRO A 79 9.36 7.72 -3.47
N GLU A 80 10.06 6.61 -3.24
CA GLU A 80 10.11 5.47 -4.15
C GLU A 80 8.76 4.74 -4.31
N LEU A 81 7.73 5.19 -3.63
CA LEU A 81 6.34 4.73 -3.83
C LEU A 81 5.49 5.72 -4.65
N GLU A 82 6.08 6.79 -5.18
CA GLU A 82 5.35 7.77 -6.00
C GLU A 82 4.97 7.20 -7.38
N PRO A 83 3.91 7.74 -7.99
CA PRO A 83 3.58 7.37 -9.38
C PRO A 83 4.73 7.62 -10.34
N GLY A 84 5.04 6.65 -11.19
CA GLY A 84 6.13 6.73 -12.17
C GLY A 84 7.49 6.21 -11.69
N VAL A 85 7.61 5.86 -10.41
CA VAL A 85 8.81 5.16 -9.91
C VAL A 85 8.78 3.70 -10.39
N THR A 86 9.95 3.19 -10.81
CA THR A 86 10.03 1.82 -11.30
C THR A 86 9.98 0.78 -10.18
N PRO A 87 9.50 -0.44 -10.46
CA PRO A 87 9.51 -1.54 -9.49
C PRO A 87 10.89 -1.84 -8.90
N GLU A 88 11.95 -1.72 -9.71
CA GLU A 88 13.33 -1.94 -9.29
C GLU A 88 13.78 -0.92 -8.25
N ALA A 89 13.47 0.37 -8.46
CA ALA A 89 13.82 1.43 -7.53
C ALA A 89 13.09 1.27 -6.19
N ALA A 90 11.79 0.97 -6.23
CA ALA A 90 11.00 0.69 -5.03
C ALA A 90 11.53 -0.56 -4.30
N THR A 91 11.87 -1.63 -5.02
CA THR A 91 12.42 -2.86 -4.43
C THR A 91 13.75 -2.59 -3.73
N ARG A 92 14.67 -1.83 -4.36
CA ARG A 92 15.94 -1.46 -3.73
C ARG A 92 15.74 -0.69 -2.43
N ALA A 93 14.83 0.29 -2.42
CA ALA A 93 14.53 1.06 -1.21
C ALA A 93 13.97 0.16 -0.10
N LEU A 94 13.07 -0.77 -0.43
CA LEU A 94 12.51 -1.72 0.53
C LEU A 94 13.54 -2.71 1.05
N ALA A 95 14.47 -3.17 0.21
CA ALA A 95 15.53 -4.10 0.61
C ALA A 95 16.55 -3.48 1.58
N MET A 96 16.69 -2.17 1.58
CA MET A 96 17.59 -1.43 2.50
C MET A 96 16.99 -1.20 3.88
N LEU A 97 15.72 -1.53 4.10
CA LEU A 97 15.06 -1.33 5.39
C LEU A 97 15.62 -2.28 6.46
N LYS A 98 16.10 -1.69 7.55
CA LYS A 98 16.62 -2.45 8.68
C LYS A 98 15.48 -2.82 9.63
N THR A 99 14.77 -3.90 9.34
CA THR A 99 13.71 -4.42 10.21
C THR A 99 13.64 -5.94 10.15
N LYS A 100 13.26 -6.57 11.26
CA LYS A 100 12.93 -8.00 11.33
C LYS A 100 11.41 -8.25 11.27
N GLY A 101 10.61 -7.22 11.45
CA GLY A 101 9.15 -7.33 11.45
C GLY A 101 8.52 -7.02 10.09
N PRO A 102 7.21 -7.26 9.96
CA PRO A 102 6.44 -6.94 8.76
C PRO A 102 6.45 -5.44 8.45
N VAL A 103 6.47 -5.12 7.16
CA VAL A 103 6.43 -3.75 6.66
C VAL A 103 5.15 -3.54 5.87
N VAL A 104 4.49 -2.40 6.07
CA VAL A 104 3.39 -1.98 5.21
C VAL A 104 3.80 -0.80 4.33
N ILE A 105 3.41 -0.86 3.07
CA ILE A 105 3.54 0.23 2.10
C ILE A 105 2.17 0.67 1.59
N VAL A 106 2.00 1.99 1.42
CA VAL A 106 0.79 2.59 0.88
C VAL A 106 1.12 3.39 -0.37
N GLY A 107 0.53 3.02 -1.50
CA GLY A 107 0.85 3.61 -2.79
C GLY A 107 -0.34 3.70 -3.75
N HIS A 108 -0.05 3.68 -5.04
CA HIS A 108 -0.94 4.00 -6.14
C HIS A 108 -0.90 2.92 -7.23
N GLU A 109 -1.95 2.86 -8.06
CA GLU A 109 -1.91 2.16 -9.34
C GLU A 109 -1.42 3.12 -10.46
N PRO A 110 -0.75 2.56 -11.48
CA PRO A 110 -0.43 1.14 -11.71
C PRO A 110 0.82 0.63 -10.95
N MET A 111 1.56 1.50 -10.30
CA MET A 111 2.86 1.18 -9.67
C MET A 111 2.78 -0.02 -8.71
N LEU A 112 1.73 -0.14 -7.89
CA LEU A 112 1.62 -1.25 -6.93
C LEU A 112 1.41 -2.60 -7.62
N SER A 113 0.62 -2.67 -8.69
CA SER A 113 0.46 -3.91 -9.46
C SER A 113 1.72 -4.27 -10.24
N GLU A 114 2.42 -3.29 -10.79
CA GLU A 114 3.72 -3.47 -11.45
C GLU A 114 4.79 -3.96 -10.47
N LEU A 115 4.89 -3.32 -9.29
CA LEU A 115 5.79 -3.75 -8.21
C LEU A 115 5.47 -5.18 -7.76
N THR A 116 4.18 -5.50 -7.59
CA THR A 116 3.77 -6.85 -7.19
C THR A 116 4.14 -7.87 -8.24
N ALA A 117 3.92 -7.60 -9.54
CA ALA A 117 4.32 -8.47 -10.62
C ALA A 117 5.84 -8.71 -10.63
N TRP A 118 6.63 -7.65 -10.48
CA TRP A 118 8.08 -7.71 -10.37
C TRP A 118 8.55 -8.59 -9.21
N LEU A 119 7.98 -8.39 -8.04
CA LEU A 119 8.31 -9.16 -6.83
C LEU A 119 7.91 -10.63 -6.93
N LEU A 120 6.83 -10.95 -7.65
CA LEU A 120 6.37 -12.32 -7.90
C LEU A 120 7.05 -12.99 -9.10
N GLY A 121 7.85 -12.26 -9.89
CA GLY A 121 8.49 -12.79 -11.10
C GLY A 121 7.52 -13.02 -12.26
N THR A 122 6.39 -12.31 -12.31
CA THR A 122 5.45 -12.39 -13.43
C THR A 122 5.78 -11.32 -14.49
N PRO A 123 5.64 -11.63 -15.80
CA PRO A 123 6.05 -10.70 -16.86
C PRO A 123 5.21 -9.44 -16.95
N ARG A 124 4.02 -9.46 -16.36
CA ARG A 124 3.07 -8.33 -16.32
C ARG A 124 2.13 -8.46 -15.12
N PRO A 125 1.49 -7.35 -14.66
CA PRO A 125 0.48 -7.42 -13.62
C PRO A 125 -0.69 -8.34 -14.00
N ALA A 126 -1.04 -9.26 -13.10
CA ALA A 126 -2.18 -10.17 -13.27
C ALA A 126 -3.49 -9.58 -12.72
N PHE A 127 -3.41 -8.48 -11.96
CA PHE A 127 -4.55 -7.81 -11.31
C PHE A 127 -4.23 -6.34 -11.00
N GLU A 128 -5.27 -5.59 -10.67
CA GLU A 128 -5.17 -4.24 -10.13
C GLU A 128 -5.73 -4.18 -8.71
N TYR A 129 -5.03 -3.49 -7.83
CA TYR A 129 -5.57 -3.21 -6.50
C TYR A 129 -6.80 -2.31 -6.59
N LYS A 130 -7.90 -2.68 -5.95
CA LYS A 130 -9.03 -1.76 -5.75
C LYS A 130 -8.66 -0.70 -4.71
N LYS A 131 -9.19 0.53 -4.83
CA LYS A 131 -8.93 1.62 -3.87
C LYS A 131 -9.25 1.18 -2.44
N GLY A 132 -8.24 1.10 -1.57
CA GLY A 132 -8.32 0.54 -0.22
C GLY A 132 -8.21 -1.00 -0.15
N GLY A 133 -7.86 -1.66 -1.25
CA GLY A 133 -7.50 -3.08 -1.25
C GLY A 133 -6.07 -3.30 -0.79
N ALA A 134 -5.75 -4.54 -0.41
CA ALA A 134 -4.44 -4.91 0.09
C ALA A 134 -4.03 -6.32 -0.33
N ALA A 135 -2.72 -6.56 -0.36
CA ALA A 135 -2.12 -7.89 -0.49
C ALA A 135 -0.99 -8.06 0.50
N VAL A 136 -0.63 -9.30 0.77
CA VAL A 136 0.55 -9.66 1.56
C VAL A 136 1.44 -10.57 0.74
N LEU A 137 2.71 -10.19 0.67
CA LEU A 137 3.79 -10.99 0.11
C LEU A 137 4.75 -11.41 1.22
N GLU A 138 5.32 -12.57 1.08
CA GLU A 138 6.35 -13.09 1.97
C GLU A 138 7.64 -13.37 1.19
N PHE A 139 8.76 -13.06 1.81
CA PHE A 139 10.11 -13.22 1.25
C PHE A 139 10.98 -14.02 2.21
N PRO A 140 11.90 -14.89 1.71
CA PRO A 140 12.83 -15.61 2.56
C PRO A 140 13.79 -14.66 3.30
N ALA A 141 14.14 -13.53 2.68
CA ALA A 141 14.97 -12.47 3.25
C ALA A 141 14.34 -11.09 2.99
N ALA A 142 15.11 -10.13 2.48
CA ALA A 142 14.61 -8.83 2.03
C ALA A 142 13.80 -8.97 0.72
N PRO A 143 12.95 -8.00 0.36
CA PRO A 143 12.25 -8.01 -0.92
C PRO A 143 13.22 -8.00 -2.09
N ALA A 144 13.03 -8.93 -3.02
CA ALA A 144 13.80 -9.05 -4.24
C ALA A 144 12.90 -9.51 -5.40
N SER A 145 13.35 -9.25 -6.64
CA SER A 145 12.63 -9.68 -7.84
C SER A 145 12.46 -11.19 -7.85
N ALA A 146 11.26 -11.65 -8.19
CA ALA A 146 10.90 -13.07 -8.32
C ALA A 146 11.07 -13.93 -7.04
N GLU A 147 11.28 -13.31 -5.88
CA GLU A 147 11.45 -13.99 -4.59
C GLU A 147 10.18 -13.95 -3.72
N GLY A 148 9.21 -13.15 -4.10
CA GLY A 148 7.97 -12.96 -3.36
C GLY A 148 7.01 -14.12 -3.51
N ARG A 149 6.31 -14.46 -2.43
CA ARG A 149 5.19 -15.41 -2.43
C ARG A 149 3.93 -14.72 -1.97
N LEU A 150 2.89 -14.70 -2.82
CA LEU A 150 1.61 -14.12 -2.47
C LEU A 150 0.91 -14.98 -1.41
N GLN A 151 0.65 -14.39 -0.25
CA GLN A 151 -0.08 -15.04 0.83
C GLN A 151 -1.58 -14.83 0.68
N TRP A 152 -2.00 -13.59 0.43
CA TRP A 152 -3.38 -13.24 0.13
C TRP A 152 -3.47 -11.89 -0.61
N LEU A 153 -4.58 -11.73 -1.33
CA LEU A 153 -5.02 -10.49 -1.97
C LEU A 153 -6.49 -10.27 -1.63
N ALA A 154 -6.84 -9.10 -1.10
CA ALA A 154 -8.20 -8.81 -0.71
C ALA A 154 -8.70 -7.44 -1.19
N THR A 155 -9.93 -7.43 -1.67
CA THR A 155 -10.62 -6.19 -1.97
C THR A 155 -11.11 -5.51 -0.69
N PRO A 156 -11.35 -4.19 -0.68
CA PRO A 156 -11.89 -3.51 0.50
C PRO A 156 -13.28 -4.01 0.89
N ARG A 157 -14.03 -4.61 -0.04
CA ARG A 157 -15.33 -5.22 0.25
C ARG A 157 -15.17 -6.49 1.10
N LEU A 158 -14.22 -7.35 0.76
CA LEU A 158 -13.91 -8.55 1.54
C LEU A 158 -13.41 -8.16 2.94
N LEU A 159 -12.42 -7.26 3.01
CA LEU A 159 -11.84 -6.82 4.28
C LEU A 159 -12.89 -6.24 5.25
N ARG A 160 -13.89 -5.51 4.75
CA ARG A 160 -14.96 -4.97 5.61
C ARG A 160 -16.02 -6.01 6.02
N LYS A 161 -16.20 -7.08 5.25
CA LYS A 161 -17.22 -8.10 5.52
C LYS A 161 -16.69 -9.32 6.27
N ALA A 162 -15.38 -9.57 6.24
CA ALA A 162 -14.77 -10.64 7.00
C ALA A 162 -14.98 -10.39 8.50
N ARG A 163 -15.67 -11.30 9.17
CA ARG A 163 -15.91 -11.31 10.64
C ARG A 163 -14.72 -11.94 11.37
#